data_e2acfe06bee2f756a287dd0beef9cdab
#
_entry.id   e2acfe06bee2f756a287dd0beef9cdab
#
_cell.length_a   1.000
_cell.length_b   1.000
_cell.length_c   1.000
_cell.angle_alpha   90.00
_cell.angle_beta   90.00
_cell.angle_gamma   90.00
#
_symmetry.space_group_name_H-M   'P 1'
#
loop_
_entity.id
_entity.type
_entity.pdbx_description
1 polymer ?
#
loop_
_entity_poly.entity_id
_entity_poly.type
_entity_poly.pdbx_seq_one_letter_code
_entity_poly.pdbx_strand_id
1 'polypeptide(L)'
;MFKSLFLIVALLSNSAFADKNKVIDRLQPYFPNLTVDHINTSQLDGFYEVLVQEPKFDVLFISENGRYIIQGSITDLDDMTSISHKRINTLKKQIIERIPEADKIVFKADNEQYIIHVFTDVDCPYCARLHANMPEMNARGMTVRYLATQMA
;
A
#
# COMPACT_ATOMS: atom_id res chain seq x y z
N MET A 1 8.92 -0.03 46.30
CA MET A 1 7.62 0.07 45.61
C MET A 1 7.72 0.21 44.08
N PHE A 2 8.82 -0.23 43.43
CA PHE A 2 9.04 -0.06 41.96
C PHE A 2 8.96 -1.37 41.15
N LYS A 3 8.78 -2.53 41.78
CA LYS A 3 8.75 -3.85 41.09
C LYS A 3 7.37 -4.27 40.54
N SER A 4 6.29 -3.60 40.93
CA SER A 4 4.91 -4.00 40.55
C SER A 4 4.43 -3.37 39.24
N LEU A 5 5.05 -2.25 38.78
CA LEU A 5 4.62 -1.53 37.59
C LEU A 5 5.12 -2.17 36.27
N PHE A 6 6.24 -2.91 36.32
CA PHE A 6 6.81 -3.56 35.13
C PHE A 6 6.05 -4.83 34.69
N LEU A 7 5.29 -5.45 35.59
CA LEU A 7 4.54 -6.67 35.28
C LEU A 7 3.23 -6.40 34.52
N ILE A 8 2.67 -5.21 34.66
CA ILE A 8 1.37 -4.82 34.05
C ILE A 8 1.55 -4.49 32.56
N VAL A 9 2.70 -3.92 32.15
CA VAL A 9 2.96 -3.55 30.74
C VAL A 9 3.16 -4.79 29.86
N ALA A 10 3.72 -5.88 30.39
CA ALA A 10 3.94 -7.13 29.65
C ALA A 10 2.64 -7.91 29.38
N LEU A 11 1.59 -7.71 30.15
CA LEU A 11 0.31 -8.39 29.97
C LEU A 11 -0.58 -7.76 28.89
N LEU A 12 -0.41 -6.47 28.62
CA LEU A 12 -1.19 -5.76 27.59
C LEU A 12 -0.71 -6.05 26.15
N SER A 13 0.56 -6.40 25.97
CA SER A 13 1.10 -6.73 24.63
C SER A 13 0.68 -8.11 24.14
N ASN A 14 0.35 -9.05 25.01
CA ASN A 14 -0.04 -10.40 24.62
C ASN A 14 -1.48 -10.49 24.08
N SER A 15 -2.37 -9.60 24.49
CA SER A 15 -3.77 -9.61 24.02
C SER A 15 -3.90 -9.17 22.55
N ALA A 16 -3.14 -8.17 22.13
CA ALA A 16 -3.18 -7.67 20.75
C ALA A 16 -2.65 -8.69 19.71
N PHE A 17 -1.67 -9.52 20.09
CA PHE A 17 -1.17 -10.60 19.22
C PHE A 17 -2.15 -11.77 19.12
N ALA A 18 -2.82 -12.11 20.22
CA ALA A 18 -3.83 -13.17 20.24
C ALA A 18 -5.03 -12.84 19.35
N ASP A 19 -5.44 -11.57 19.32
CA ASP A 19 -6.54 -11.11 18.48
C ASP A 19 -6.18 -11.13 17.00
N LYS A 20 -4.97 -10.75 16.61
CA LYS A 20 -4.50 -10.81 15.23
C LYS A 20 -4.42 -12.24 14.69
N ASN A 21 -3.94 -13.19 15.48
CA ASN A 21 -3.91 -14.59 15.11
C ASN A 21 -5.31 -15.16 14.83
N LYS A 22 -6.28 -14.80 15.67
CA LYS A 22 -7.68 -15.17 15.46
C LYS A 22 -8.24 -14.62 14.15
N VAL A 23 -7.85 -13.40 13.77
CA VAL A 23 -8.23 -12.79 12.49
C VAL A 23 -7.62 -13.57 11.33
N ILE A 24 -6.34 -13.96 11.42
CA ILE A 24 -5.65 -14.80 10.42
C ILE A 24 -6.39 -16.11 10.22
N ASP A 25 -6.67 -16.84 11.30
CA ASP A 25 -7.35 -18.14 11.22
C ASP A 25 -8.70 -18.04 10.48
N ARG A 26 -9.38 -16.91 10.61
CA ARG A 26 -10.63 -16.64 9.90
C ARG A 26 -10.45 -16.30 8.42
N LEU A 27 -9.36 -15.64 8.06
CA LEU A 27 -9.10 -15.18 6.70
C LEU A 27 -8.34 -16.21 5.86
N GLN A 28 -7.57 -17.09 6.48
CA GLN A 28 -6.69 -18.05 5.81
C GLN A 28 -7.40 -18.94 4.76
N PRO A 29 -8.66 -19.41 4.96
CA PRO A 29 -9.38 -20.16 3.93
C PRO A 29 -9.62 -19.35 2.63
N TYR A 30 -9.65 -18.03 2.70
CA TYR A 30 -9.90 -17.13 1.57
C TYR A 30 -8.61 -16.51 1.03
N PHE A 31 -7.60 -16.34 1.89
CA PHE A 31 -6.30 -15.73 1.60
C PHE A 31 -5.17 -16.58 2.20
N PRO A 32 -4.77 -17.70 1.52
CA PRO A 32 -3.83 -18.66 2.09
C PRO A 32 -2.45 -18.09 2.44
N ASN A 33 -2.01 -17.05 1.71
CA ASN A 33 -0.70 -16.43 1.88
C ASN A 33 -0.69 -15.29 2.93
N LEU A 34 -1.79 -15.08 3.65
CA LEU A 34 -1.89 -14.04 4.66
C LEU A 34 -1.09 -14.39 5.91
N THR A 35 -0.31 -13.44 6.41
CA THR A 35 0.47 -13.56 7.67
C THR A 35 0.12 -12.42 8.62
N VAL A 36 0.56 -12.51 9.89
CA VAL A 36 0.30 -11.50 10.93
C VAL A 36 0.85 -10.12 10.54
N ASP A 37 1.93 -10.07 9.75
CA ASP A 37 2.56 -8.83 9.29
C ASP A 37 1.68 -8.06 8.30
N HIS A 38 0.70 -8.73 7.68
CA HIS A 38 -0.29 -8.09 6.82
C HIS A 38 -1.42 -7.41 7.59
N ILE A 39 -1.51 -7.62 8.93
CA ILE A 39 -2.56 -7.05 9.79
C ILE A 39 -2.02 -5.84 10.55
N ASN A 40 -2.60 -4.68 10.27
CA ASN A 40 -2.26 -3.43 10.93
C ASN A 40 -3.46 -2.88 11.73
N THR A 41 -3.16 -1.97 12.65
CA THR A 41 -4.21 -1.16 13.26
C THR A 41 -4.86 -0.27 12.23
N SER A 42 -6.17 -0.15 12.28
CA SER A 42 -6.95 0.71 11.39
C SER A 42 -7.19 2.09 12.01
N GLN A 43 -7.46 3.09 11.16
CA GLN A 43 -8.05 4.36 11.59
C GLN A 43 -9.55 4.20 11.92
N LEU A 44 -10.16 3.10 11.49
CA LEU A 44 -11.54 2.77 11.78
C LEU A 44 -11.59 1.98 13.11
N ASP A 45 -12.20 2.56 14.13
CA ASP A 45 -12.30 1.96 15.46
C ASP A 45 -12.98 0.59 15.40
N GLY A 46 -12.44 -0.38 16.14
CA GLY A 46 -12.95 -1.75 16.18
C GLY A 46 -12.63 -2.62 14.96
N PHE A 47 -11.74 -2.12 14.07
CA PHE A 47 -11.31 -2.85 12.88
C PHE A 47 -9.79 -2.92 12.79
N TYR A 48 -9.30 -4.01 12.21
CA TYR A 48 -7.96 -4.12 11.67
C TYR A 48 -7.96 -3.81 10.18
N GLU A 49 -6.84 -3.29 9.69
CA GLU A 49 -6.52 -3.14 8.29
C GLU A 49 -5.70 -4.34 7.82
N VAL A 50 -6.15 -5.01 6.79
CA VAL A 50 -5.51 -6.21 6.24
C VAL A 50 -5.07 -5.94 4.82
N LEU A 51 -3.76 -6.05 4.57
CA LEU A 51 -3.17 -5.93 3.26
C LEU A 51 -3.26 -7.27 2.52
N VAL A 52 -3.98 -7.30 1.42
CA VAL A 52 -4.08 -8.45 0.51
C VAL A 52 -3.28 -8.16 -0.75
N GLN A 53 -2.42 -9.09 -1.16
CA GLN A 53 -1.57 -8.93 -2.36
C GLN A 53 -2.11 -9.72 -3.55
N GLU A 54 -2.76 -10.84 -3.29
CA GLU A 54 -3.30 -11.72 -4.32
C GLU A 54 -4.80 -11.99 -4.09
N PRO A 55 -5.60 -12.14 -5.14
CA PRO A 55 -5.28 -12.05 -6.58
C PRO A 55 -5.10 -10.61 -7.06
N LYS A 56 -5.41 -9.62 -6.22
CA LYS A 56 -5.26 -8.20 -6.49
C LYS A 56 -4.80 -7.49 -5.23
N PHE A 57 -3.86 -6.55 -5.40
CA PHE A 57 -3.41 -5.70 -4.31
C PHE A 57 -4.55 -4.82 -3.81
N ASP A 58 -5.00 -5.06 -2.57
CA ASP A 58 -6.11 -4.35 -1.95
C ASP A 58 -5.93 -4.24 -0.42
N VAL A 59 -6.71 -3.36 0.18
CA VAL A 59 -6.80 -3.18 1.62
C VAL A 59 -8.23 -3.52 2.06
N LEU A 60 -8.33 -4.50 2.95
CA LEU A 60 -9.57 -4.91 3.57
C LEU A 60 -9.61 -4.44 5.02
N PHE A 61 -10.81 -4.25 5.54
CA PHE A 61 -11.01 -3.98 6.96
C PHE A 61 -11.78 -5.15 7.58
N ILE A 62 -11.25 -5.69 8.68
CA ILE A 62 -11.89 -6.78 9.41
C ILE A 62 -12.14 -6.35 10.85
N SER A 63 -13.34 -6.60 11.37
CA SER A 63 -13.63 -6.33 12.76
C SER A 63 -12.69 -7.11 13.69
N GLU A 64 -12.29 -6.54 14.84
CA GLU A 64 -11.37 -7.14 15.79
C GLU A 64 -11.80 -8.54 16.26
N ASN A 65 -13.11 -8.79 16.30
CA ASN A 65 -13.66 -10.11 16.63
C ASN A 65 -13.59 -11.12 15.45
N GLY A 66 -13.09 -10.71 14.26
CA GLY A 66 -12.95 -11.53 13.07
C GLY A 66 -14.29 -11.92 12.42
N ARG A 67 -15.39 -11.23 12.73
CA ARG A 67 -16.74 -11.59 12.25
C ARG A 67 -17.14 -10.89 10.96
N TYR A 68 -16.76 -9.64 10.80
CA TYR A 68 -17.17 -8.79 9.69
C TYR A 68 -15.97 -8.36 8.85
N ILE A 69 -16.14 -8.36 7.54
CA ILE A 69 -15.16 -7.83 6.59
C ILE A 69 -15.81 -6.72 5.77
N ILE A 70 -15.07 -5.64 5.57
CA ILE A 70 -15.43 -4.57 4.65
C ILE A 70 -14.43 -4.61 3.50
N GLN A 71 -14.97 -4.80 2.30
CA GLN A 71 -14.20 -4.76 1.05
C GLN A 71 -14.74 -3.60 0.21
N GLY A 72 -13.88 -2.62 -0.07
CA GLY A 72 -14.25 -1.44 -0.82
C GLY A 72 -13.65 -0.16 -0.27
N SER A 73 -14.13 0.98 -0.77
CA SER A 73 -13.65 2.29 -0.36
C SER A 73 -14.39 2.77 0.89
N ILE A 74 -13.63 3.17 1.90
CA ILE A 74 -14.14 3.87 3.08
C ILE A 74 -13.71 5.32 2.95
N THR A 75 -14.67 6.24 3.04
CA THR A 75 -14.44 7.68 2.94
C THR A 75 -14.63 8.33 4.29
N ASP A 76 -13.67 9.12 4.72
CA ASP A 76 -13.78 10.02 5.85
C ASP A 76 -14.63 11.22 5.43
N LEU A 77 -15.70 11.50 6.17
CA LEU A 77 -16.63 12.59 5.82
C LEU A 77 -16.14 13.97 6.31
N ASP A 78 -15.14 14.02 7.19
CA ASP A 78 -14.61 15.28 7.68
C ASP A 78 -13.76 16.00 6.62
N ASP A 79 -12.98 15.24 5.85
CA ASP A 79 -12.11 15.77 4.80
C ASP A 79 -12.40 15.20 3.40
N MET A 80 -13.41 14.35 3.27
CA MET A 80 -13.82 13.68 2.04
C MET A 80 -12.71 12.81 1.42
N THR A 81 -11.73 12.37 2.21
CA THR A 81 -10.66 11.49 1.74
C THR A 81 -11.03 10.01 1.86
N SER A 82 -10.54 9.21 0.91
CA SER A 82 -10.67 7.76 1.00
C SER A 82 -9.51 7.18 1.81
N ILE A 83 -9.84 6.65 2.99
CA ILE A 83 -8.89 5.94 3.88
C ILE A 83 -8.24 4.77 3.12
N SER A 84 -9.04 3.98 2.42
CA SER A 84 -8.57 2.82 1.65
C SER A 84 -7.59 3.23 0.55
N HIS A 85 -7.93 4.23 -0.27
CA HIS A 85 -7.06 4.70 -1.35
C HIS A 85 -5.78 5.35 -0.83
N LYS A 86 -5.87 6.15 0.24
CA LYS A 86 -4.70 6.76 0.88
C LYS A 86 -3.70 5.69 1.32
N ARG A 87 -4.20 4.61 1.92
CA ARG A 87 -3.37 3.49 2.35
C ARG A 87 -2.74 2.73 1.18
N ILE A 88 -3.53 2.37 0.17
CA ILE A 88 -3.06 1.70 -1.04
C ILE A 88 -1.98 2.55 -1.74
N ASN A 89 -2.20 3.85 -1.88
CA ASN A 89 -1.24 4.75 -2.52
C ASN A 89 0.06 4.86 -1.72
N THR A 90 -0.02 4.92 -0.40
CA THR A 90 1.17 4.90 0.48
C THR A 90 1.99 3.63 0.27
N LEU A 91 1.34 2.46 0.24
CA LEU A 91 2.00 1.18 0.04
C LEU A 91 2.61 1.06 -1.36
N LYS A 92 1.89 1.48 -2.40
CA LYS A 92 2.41 1.52 -3.78
C LYS A 92 3.65 2.42 -3.88
N LYS A 93 3.60 3.59 -3.25
CA LYS A 93 4.75 4.50 -3.19
C LYS A 93 5.96 3.83 -2.54
N GLN A 94 5.78 3.18 -1.38
CA GLN A 94 6.85 2.46 -0.69
C GLN A 94 7.47 1.34 -1.55
N ILE A 95 6.65 0.60 -2.31
CA ILE A 95 7.12 -0.44 -3.22
C ILE A 95 7.98 0.17 -4.33
N ILE A 96 7.50 1.24 -4.97
CA ILE A 96 8.20 1.93 -6.07
C ILE A 96 9.51 2.55 -5.60
N GLU A 97 9.55 3.10 -4.37
CA GLU A 97 10.74 3.71 -3.79
C GLU A 97 11.83 2.68 -3.46
N ARG A 98 11.48 1.41 -3.24
CA ARG A 98 12.45 0.32 -3.03
C ARG A 98 13.12 -0.16 -4.31
N ILE A 99 12.57 0.16 -5.48
CA ILE A 99 13.17 -0.20 -6.76
C ILE A 99 14.42 0.67 -6.95
N PRO A 100 15.63 0.08 -7.15
CA PRO A 100 16.85 0.84 -7.35
C PRO A 100 16.74 1.82 -8.53
N GLU A 101 17.40 2.95 -8.45
CA GLU A 101 17.41 3.93 -9.56
C GLU A 101 18.07 3.34 -10.81
N ALA A 102 19.02 2.42 -10.64
CA ALA A 102 19.68 1.71 -11.75
C ALA A 102 18.72 0.81 -12.56
N ASP A 103 17.58 0.43 -11.98
CA ASP A 103 16.58 -0.40 -12.63
C ASP A 103 15.48 0.46 -13.32
N LYS A 104 15.68 1.78 -13.36
CA LYS A 104 14.77 2.74 -13.98
C LYS A 104 15.42 3.45 -15.17
N ILE A 105 14.65 3.72 -16.21
CA ILE A 105 15.06 4.62 -17.28
C ILE A 105 14.55 6.01 -16.93
N VAL A 106 15.47 6.95 -16.66
CA VAL A 106 15.13 8.27 -16.15
C VAL A 106 15.24 9.35 -17.22
N PHE A 107 14.14 10.04 -17.46
CA PHE A 107 14.06 11.25 -18.29
C PHE A 107 13.92 12.44 -17.35
N LYS A 108 15.05 13.01 -16.97
CA LYS A 108 15.11 14.06 -15.95
C LYS A 108 14.74 15.42 -16.55
N ALA A 109 13.89 16.16 -15.85
CA ALA A 109 13.61 17.56 -16.13
C ALA A 109 14.68 18.47 -15.53
N ASP A 110 15.09 19.54 -16.23
CA ASP A 110 16.08 20.51 -15.73
C ASP A 110 15.57 21.27 -14.49
N ASN A 111 14.28 21.57 -14.45
CA ASN A 111 13.60 22.19 -13.31
C ASN A 111 12.57 21.22 -12.74
N GLU A 112 13.05 20.16 -12.05
CA GLU A 112 12.20 19.11 -11.50
C GLU A 112 11.24 19.65 -10.44
N GLN A 113 9.95 19.56 -10.71
CA GLN A 113 8.86 19.87 -9.78
C GLN A 113 8.07 18.61 -9.39
N TYR A 114 7.98 17.66 -10.32
CA TYR A 114 7.21 16.41 -10.16
C TYR A 114 8.01 15.21 -10.63
N ILE A 115 7.84 14.09 -9.95
CA ILE A 115 8.38 12.80 -10.34
C ILE A 115 7.21 11.88 -10.68
N ILE A 116 7.22 11.33 -11.90
CA ILE A 116 6.19 10.41 -12.39
C ILE A 116 6.85 9.06 -12.66
N HIS A 117 6.32 8.00 -12.05
CA HIS A 117 6.71 6.63 -12.33
C HIS A 117 5.71 6.02 -13.32
N VAL A 118 6.22 5.44 -14.39
CA VAL A 118 5.42 4.84 -15.47
C VAL A 118 5.87 3.41 -15.67
N PHE A 119 4.95 2.48 -15.48
CA PHE A 119 5.14 1.11 -15.93
C PHE A 119 4.93 1.09 -17.45
N THR A 120 5.94 0.68 -18.20
CA THR A 120 5.96 0.81 -19.65
C THR A 120 6.36 -0.51 -20.32
N ASP A 121 5.84 -0.71 -21.53
CA ASP A 121 6.15 -1.83 -22.39
C ASP A 121 6.51 -1.29 -23.77
N VAL A 122 7.51 -1.90 -24.43
CA VAL A 122 8.00 -1.48 -25.74
C VAL A 122 6.98 -1.75 -26.85
N ASP A 123 6.12 -2.75 -26.68
CA ASP A 123 5.10 -3.14 -27.65
C ASP A 123 3.77 -2.40 -27.45
N CYS A 124 3.69 -1.50 -26.45
CA CYS A 124 2.48 -0.74 -26.15
C CYS A 124 2.40 0.58 -26.96
N PRO A 125 1.43 0.75 -27.87
CA PRO A 125 1.28 1.98 -28.68
C PRO A 125 1.02 3.23 -27.83
N TYR A 126 0.34 3.09 -26.69
CA TYR A 126 0.08 4.20 -25.77
C TYR A 126 1.35 4.64 -25.04
N CYS A 127 2.23 3.69 -24.70
CA CYS A 127 3.53 3.97 -24.10
C CYS A 127 4.42 4.74 -25.10
N ALA A 128 4.44 4.32 -26.37
CA ALA A 128 5.16 5.03 -27.43
C ALA A 128 4.64 6.47 -27.61
N ARG A 129 3.31 6.67 -27.54
CA ARG A 129 2.71 8.01 -27.60
C ARG A 129 3.09 8.88 -26.40
N LEU A 130 3.09 8.30 -25.19
CA LEU A 130 3.56 9.01 -24.00
C LEU A 130 5.02 9.41 -24.13
N HIS A 131 5.85 8.49 -24.64
CA HIS A 131 7.28 8.75 -24.87
C HIS A 131 7.53 9.90 -25.84
N ALA A 132 6.73 10.00 -26.91
CA ALA A 132 6.83 11.11 -27.87
C ALA A 132 6.60 12.50 -27.21
N ASN A 133 5.85 12.55 -26.11
CA ASN A 133 5.57 13.79 -25.36
C ASN A 133 6.62 14.09 -24.27
N MET A 134 7.68 13.28 -24.16
CA MET A 134 8.69 13.42 -23.11
C MET A 134 9.33 14.82 -23.05
N PRO A 135 9.73 15.44 -24.19
CA PRO A 135 10.31 16.79 -24.14
C PRO A 135 9.37 17.83 -23.53
N GLU A 136 8.07 17.76 -23.85
CA GLU A 136 7.07 18.69 -23.31
C GLU A 136 6.85 18.45 -21.80
N MET A 137 6.81 17.19 -21.36
CA MET A 137 6.69 16.83 -19.93
C MET A 137 7.87 17.37 -19.14
N ASN A 138 9.11 17.15 -19.64
CA ASN A 138 10.30 17.66 -19.00
C ASN A 138 10.35 19.20 -18.95
N ALA A 139 9.92 19.87 -20.01
CA ALA A 139 9.82 21.33 -20.04
C ALA A 139 8.85 21.88 -18.98
N ARG A 140 7.85 21.08 -18.59
CA ARG A 140 6.90 21.42 -17.51
C ARG A 140 7.39 21.00 -16.11
N GLY A 141 8.64 20.57 -15.97
CA GLY A 141 9.24 20.17 -14.69
C GLY A 141 8.87 18.76 -14.25
N MET A 142 8.39 17.90 -15.15
CA MET A 142 8.07 16.51 -14.83
C MET A 142 9.26 15.61 -15.19
N THR A 143 9.92 15.04 -14.18
CA THR A 143 10.87 13.94 -14.37
C THR A 143 10.09 12.63 -14.49
N VAL A 144 10.33 11.88 -15.57
CA VAL A 144 9.64 10.61 -15.81
C VAL A 144 10.61 9.45 -15.61
N ARG A 145 10.21 8.49 -14.80
CA ARG A 145 10.96 7.26 -14.48
C ARG A 145 10.20 6.06 -15.02
N TYR A 146 10.76 5.40 -16.02
CA TYR A 146 10.18 4.20 -16.58
C TYR A 146 10.62 2.96 -15.81
N LEU A 147 9.66 2.11 -15.55
CA LEU A 147 9.80 0.76 -15.03
C LEU A 147 9.34 -0.18 -16.16
N ALA A 148 10.29 -0.89 -16.77
CA ALA A 148 9.97 -1.83 -17.84
C ALA A 148 9.17 -3.01 -17.29
N THR A 149 8.04 -3.31 -17.93
CA THR A 149 7.21 -4.48 -17.65
C THR A 149 6.92 -5.20 -18.96
N GLN A 150 6.77 -6.51 -18.91
CA GLN A 150 6.12 -7.25 -19.98
C GLN A 150 4.64 -7.34 -19.62
N MET A 151 3.80 -6.69 -20.44
CA MET A 151 2.36 -6.89 -20.35
C MET A 151 2.04 -8.18 -21.10
N ALA A 152 1.61 -9.21 -20.37
CA ALA A 152 1.18 -10.49 -20.92
C ALA A 152 -0.21 -10.36 -21.57
#